data_68c364c3260d8b0685a7a42cef957067
#
_entry.id   68c364c3260d8b0685a7a42cef957067
#
_cell.length_a   1.000
_cell.length_b   1.000
_cell.length_c   1.000
_cell.angle_alpha   90.00
_cell.angle_beta   90.00
_cell.angle_gamma   90.00
#
_symmetry.space_group_name_H-M   'P 1'
#
loop_
_entity.id
_entity.type
_entity.pdbx_description
1 polymer ?
#
loop_
_entity_poly.entity_id
_entity_poly.type
_entity_poly.pdbx_seq_one_letter_code
_entity_poly.pdbx_strand_id
1 'polypeptide(L)'
;MSFQVLHLIGGGEIGGAEQHVLNLLKNFNQQQITPHLGCLVKNSPFASLTRSRGIKTTIFPMRFPLDIGPVIPLISYCRTHKIDLIHCHGARAALLGRLTGKLLSLPNLSTIHSWPEFDYTSVWKGRLALFLEQKTQPWSSGIITVSDALQTTLRSGTKPSFPLRSKTIYNGIPQYDFSEHQIMRSSFRQQWGIKSTQKVIGTIGRLHPVKGQIYLAEAIKALSQVYADLHLLIIGDGPLRSELQNYLTANNISYTITGYYPAAWRALPAMDIFALPSVSEGMGLVLLEAAQAKVPIVASNTGGIPELFNHRREALLCRPADSESLAAACKEILDNPDLAKVLTENAWQISKLFTIDRMVKDTTNFYLEILTDKG
;
A
#
# COMPACT_ATOMS: atom_id res chain seq x y z
N MET A 1 12.84 -30.00 5.75
CA MET A 1 12.50 -29.10 6.87
C MET A 1 12.10 -27.75 6.29
N SER A 2 11.07 -27.10 6.81
CA SER A 2 10.68 -25.75 6.39
C SER A 2 11.48 -24.70 7.14
N PHE A 3 11.84 -23.59 6.47
CA PHE A 3 12.49 -22.46 7.12
C PHE A 3 11.49 -21.67 7.97
N GLN A 4 11.88 -21.33 9.19
CA GLN A 4 11.09 -20.52 10.11
C GLN A 4 11.34 -19.03 9.86
N VAL A 5 10.37 -18.30 9.36
CA VAL A 5 10.52 -16.88 8.99
C VAL A 5 9.65 -16.00 9.88
N LEU A 6 10.28 -15.09 10.63
CA LEU A 6 9.57 -14.11 11.46
C LEU A 6 9.34 -12.82 10.69
N HIS A 7 8.09 -12.55 10.33
CA HIS A 7 7.68 -11.26 9.79
C HIS A 7 7.42 -10.27 10.92
N LEU A 8 8.01 -9.07 10.84
CA LEU A 8 7.80 -7.97 11.79
C LEU A 8 7.14 -6.78 11.09
N ILE A 9 6.07 -6.25 11.68
CA ILE A 9 5.34 -5.09 11.13
C ILE A 9 4.81 -4.22 12.27
N GLY A 10 4.56 -2.92 11.98
CA GLY A 10 3.90 -2.02 12.91
C GLY A 10 2.54 -2.55 13.35
N GLY A 11 1.65 -2.77 12.40
CA GLY A 11 0.32 -3.35 12.62
C GLY A 11 -0.66 -2.44 13.35
N GLY A 12 -0.43 -1.13 13.38
CA GLY A 12 -1.31 -0.14 14.04
C GLY A 12 -2.53 0.23 13.21
N GLU A 13 -2.49 0.02 11.92
CA GLU A 13 -3.58 0.24 10.96
C GLU A 13 -3.59 -0.94 9.98
N ILE A 14 -4.65 -1.05 9.17
CA ILE A 14 -4.71 -2.05 8.09
C ILE A 14 -4.62 -1.28 6.79
N GLY A 15 -3.40 -1.19 6.25
CA GLY A 15 -3.07 -0.54 4.99
C GLY A 15 -2.50 -1.49 3.94
N GLY A 16 -1.87 -0.93 2.90
CA GLY A 16 -1.26 -1.71 1.82
C GLY A 16 -0.14 -2.64 2.29
N ALA A 17 0.69 -2.21 3.24
CA ALA A 17 1.77 -3.03 3.80
C ALA A 17 1.21 -4.22 4.59
N GLU A 18 0.19 -4.00 5.42
CA GLU A 18 -0.47 -5.07 6.18
C GLU A 18 -1.18 -6.06 5.25
N GLN A 19 -1.81 -5.56 4.18
CA GLN A 19 -2.45 -6.44 3.18
C GLN A 19 -1.41 -7.27 2.42
N HIS A 20 -0.27 -6.69 2.06
CA HIS A 20 0.86 -7.41 1.46
C HIS A 20 1.35 -8.54 2.39
N VAL A 21 1.61 -8.22 3.68
CA VAL A 21 2.05 -9.22 4.67
C VAL A 21 1.01 -10.33 4.82
N LEU A 22 -0.27 -9.97 4.93
CA LEU A 22 -1.35 -10.96 5.02
C LEU A 22 -1.39 -11.90 3.82
N ASN A 23 -1.22 -11.35 2.61
CA ASN A 23 -1.19 -12.13 1.38
C ASN A 23 0.02 -13.07 1.34
N LEU A 24 1.20 -12.64 1.78
CA LEU A 24 2.38 -13.51 1.90
C LEU A 24 2.13 -14.65 2.90
N LEU A 25 1.74 -14.31 4.14
CA LEU A 25 1.60 -15.28 5.23
C LEU A 25 0.59 -16.40 4.90
N LYS A 26 -0.46 -16.05 4.14
CA LYS A 26 -1.52 -17.02 3.76
C LYS A 26 -1.12 -17.95 2.63
N ASN A 27 -0.21 -17.51 1.76
CA ASN A 27 0.06 -18.20 0.50
C ASN A 27 1.46 -18.81 0.42
N PHE A 28 2.27 -18.74 1.49
CA PHE A 28 3.51 -19.50 1.53
C PHE A 28 3.25 -21.00 1.50
N ASN A 29 4.06 -21.72 0.73
CA ASN A 29 4.10 -23.18 0.81
C ASN A 29 4.71 -23.59 2.16
N GLN A 30 3.88 -24.14 3.06
CA GLN A 30 4.27 -24.50 4.41
C GLN A 30 5.35 -25.61 4.46
N GLN A 31 5.56 -26.35 3.38
CA GLN A 31 6.66 -27.31 3.27
C GLN A 31 8.01 -26.61 3.09
N GLN A 32 8.02 -25.36 2.60
CA GLN A 32 9.22 -24.55 2.40
C GLN A 32 9.38 -23.46 3.45
N ILE A 33 8.31 -22.74 3.76
CA ILE A 33 8.32 -21.59 4.69
C ILE A 33 7.23 -21.77 5.74
N THR A 34 7.62 -21.72 7.00
CA THR A 34 6.70 -21.62 8.14
C THR A 34 6.71 -20.17 8.63
N PRO A 35 5.66 -19.38 8.34
CA PRO A 35 5.66 -17.99 8.72
C PRO A 35 5.23 -17.77 10.17
N HIS A 36 5.89 -16.83 10.84
CA HIS A 36 5.52 -16.25 12.13
C HIS A 36 5.25 -14.77 11.95
N LEU A 37 4.33 -14.19 12.72
CA LEU A 37 4.04 -12.75 12.67
C LEU A 37 4.28 -12.10 14.04
N GLY A 38 5.04 -11.00 14.04
CA GLY A 38 5.23 -10.09 15.15
C GLY A 38 4.67 -8.71 14.85
N CYS A 39 3.78 -8.18 15.70
CA CYS A 39 3.26 -6.83 15.62
C CYS A 39 3.86 -5.95 16.71
N LEU A 40 4.18 -4.68 16.38
CA LEU A 40 4.89 -3.76 17.28
C LEU A 40 3.95 -2.81 18.04
N VAL A 41 2.66 -2.82 17.76
CA VAL A 41 1.65 -1.99 18.44
C VAL A 41 0.87 -2.85 19.43
N LYS A 42 0.72 -2.37 20.67
CA LYS A 42 0.08 -3.11 21.78
C LYS A 42 -1.35 -3.58 21.46
N ASN A 43 -2.17 -2.71 20.92
CA ASN A 43 -3.57 -2.99 20.54
C ASN A 43 -3.67 -3.02 19.00
N SER A 44 -2.91 -3.92 18.37
CA SER A 44 -2.82 -4.02 16.93
C SER A 44 -4.12 -4.56 16.31
N PRO A 45 -4.84 -3.76 15.49
CA PRO A 45 -5.98 -4.25 14.71
C PRO A 45 -5.56 -5.35 13.73
N PHE A 46 -4.35 -5.24 13.18
CA PHE A 46 -3.79 -6.25 12.28
C PHE A 46 -3.53 -7.57 12.99
N ALA A 47 -3.00 -7.54 14.24
CA ALA A 47 -2.83 -8.77 15.04
C ALA A 47 -4.17 -9.44 15.34
N SER A 48 -5.22 -8.68 15.61
CA SER A 48 -6.56 -9.21 15.81
C SER A 48 -7.10 -9.88 14.54
N LEU A 49 -6.93 -9.22 13.39
CA LEU A 49 -7.32 -9.74 12.08
C LEU A 49 -6.56 -11.03 11.72
N THR A 50 -5.25 -11.07 11.93
CA THR A 50 -4.44 -12.24 11.57
C THR A 50 -4.72 -13.43 12.46
N ARG A 51 -4.95 -13.23 13.76
CA ARG A 51 -5.39 -14.27 14.69
C ARG A 51 -6.74 -14.85 14.33
N SER A 52 -7.73 -14.01 13.95
CA SER A 52 -9.04 -14.49 13.51
C SER A 52 -8.98 -15.33 12.23
N ARG A 53 -7.86 -15.26 11.49
CA ARG A 53 -7.57 -16.04 10.28
C ARG A 53 -6.61 -17.21 10.52
N GLY A 54 -6.36 -17.57 11.78
CA GLY A 54 -5.53 -18.72 12.16
C GLY A 54 -4.02 -18.49 12.04
N ILE A 55 -3.55 -17.25 11.82
CA ILE A 55 -2.13 -16.94 11.72
C ILE A 55 -1.55 -16.73 13.12
N LYS A 56 -0.48 -17.49 13.47
CA LYS A 56 0.22 -17.35 14.73
C LYS A 56 0.85 -15.96 14.84
N THR A 57 0.30 -15.13 15.72
CA THR A 57 0.68 -13.73 15.85
C THR A 57 1.06 -13.38 17.28
N THR A 58 2.26 -12.82 17.47
CA THR A 58 2.81 -12.36 18.75
C THR A 58 2.93 -10.84 18.74
N ILE A 59 2.73 -10.19 19.90
CA ILE A 59 2.86 -8.74 20.03
C ILE A 59 4.17 -8.45 20.78
N PHE A 60 5.00 -7.59 20.18
CA PHE A 60 6.25 -7.05 20.73
C PHE A 60 6.09 -5.53 20.87
N PRO A 61 5.40 -5.03 21.90
CA PRO A 61 4.92 -3.66 21.92
C PRO A 61 6.05 -2.66 22.10
N MET A 62 6.16 -1.70 21.16
CA MET A 62 6.97 -0.49 21.31
C MET A 62 6.17 0.55 22.10
N ARG A 63 6.77 1.20 23.11
CA ARG A 63 6.18 2.29 23.91
C ARG A 63 6.23 3.62 23.17
N PHE A 64 7.29 3.82 22.36
CA PHE A 64 7.52 5.00 21.53
C PHE A 64 8.29 4.60 20.25
N PRO A 65 8.36 5.45 19.22
CA PRO A 65 8.87 5.08 17.88
C PRO A 65 10.32 4.55 17.84
N LEU A 66 11.15 4.85 18.82
CA LEU A 66 12.55 4.39 18.92
C LEU A 66 12.79 3.45 20.10
N ASP A 67 11.74 2.86 20.66
CA ASP A 67 11.86 1.89 21.74
C ASP A 67 12.53 0.60 21.24
N ILE A 68 13.75 0.36 21.71
CA ILE A 68 14.51 -0.88 21.43
C ILE A 68 14.24 -1.99 22.45
N GLY A 69 13.44 -1.72 23.49
CA GLY A 69 13.08 -2.72 24.52
C GLY A 69 12.56 -4.05 23.96
N PRO A 70 11.76 -4.05 22.87
CA PRO A 70 11.28 -5.28 22.24
C PRO A 70 12.37 -6.20 21.68
N VAL A 71 13.62 -5.77 21.54
CA VAL A 71 14.73 -6.62 21.08
C VAL A 71 14.96 -7.81 21.99
N ILE A 72 14.82 -7.63 23.31
CA ILE A 72 15.03 -8.73 24.28
C ILE A 72 14.01 -9.85 24.08
N PRO A 73 12.68 -9.58 24.11
CA PRO A 73 11.70 -10.64 23.84
C PRO A 73 11.77 -11.17 22.39
N LEU A 74 12.21 -10.36 21.39
CA LEU A 74 12.45 -10.85 20.03
C LEU A 74 13.59 -11.88 20.00
N ILE A 75 14.71 -11.62 20.69
CA ILE A 75 15.82 -12.59 20.80
C ILE A 75 15.33 -13.90 21.42
N SER A 76 14.58 -13.83 22.52
CA SER A 76 14.01 -15.02 23.17
C SER A 76 13.09 -15.78 22.21
N TYR A 77 12.21 -15.08 21.52
CA TYR A 77 11.29 -15.66 20.55
C TYR A 77 12.03 -16.36 19.41
N CYS A 78 13.03 -15.70 18.82
CA CYS A 78 13.83 -16.27 17.73
C CYS A 78 14.52 -17.56 18.15
N ARG A 79 15.10 -17.61 19.35
CA ARG A 79 15.74 -18.82 19.89
C ARG A 79 14.74 -19.95 20.14
N THR A 80 13.62 -19.64 20.82
CA THR A 80 12.59 -20.62 21.18
C THR A 80 11.94 -21.25 19.96
N HIS A 81 11.70 -20.46 18.91
CA HIS A 81 11.03 -20.93 17.69
C HIS A 81 12.01 -21.30 16.57
N LYS A 82 13.32 -21.27 16.84
CA LYS A 82 14.38 -21.58 15.86
C LYS A 82 14.20 -20.80 14.54
N ILE A 83 14.01 -19.48 14.68
CA ILE A 83 13.83 -18.61 13.51
C ILE A 83 15.10 -18.61 12.66
N ASP A 84 14.95 -18.84 11.36
CA ASP A 84 16.04 -18.86 10.38
C ASP A 84 16.26 -17.50 9.70
N LEU A 85 15.19 -16.69 9.57
CA LEU A 85 15.19 -15.40 8.90
C LEU A 85 14.21 -14.43 9.58
N ILE A 86 14.59 -13.15 9.69
CA ILE A 86 13.69 -12.06 10.11
C ILE A 86 13.35 -11.23 8.89
N HIS A 87 12.05 -11.06 8.57
CA HIS A 87 11.59 -10.18 7.50
C HIS A 87 10.80 -9.00 8.05
N CYS A 88 11.31 -7.79 7.85
CA CYS A 88 10.78 -6.55 8.43
C CYS A 88 9.97 -5.76 7.40
N HIS A 89 8.86 -5.16 7.84
CA HIS A 89 8.01 -4.31 7.01
C HIS A 89 7.88 -2.93 7.64
N GLY A 90 8.47 -1.92 6.98
CA GLY A 90 8.54 -0.53 7.44
C GLY A 90 9.68 -0.24 8.42
N ALA A 91 10.03 1.06 8.56
CA ALA A 91 11.25 1.52 9.23
C ALA A 91 11.40 1.08 10.71
N ARG A 92 10.29 1.06 11.49
CA ARG A 92 10.33 0.63 12.90
C ARG A 92 10.64 -0.85 13.05
N ALA A 93 10.02 -1.67 12.20
CA ALA A 93 10.29 -3.11 12.18
C ALA A 93 11.72 -3.40 11.71
N ALA A 94 12.19 -2.67 10.69
CA ALA A 94 13.54 -2.78 10.17
C ALA A 94 14.60 -2.49 11.25
N LEU A 95 14.43 -1.43 12.06
CA LEU A 95 15.34 -1.11 13.16
C LEU A 95 15.47 -2.27 14.15
N LEU A 96 14.33 -2.80 14.65
CA LEU A 96 14.30 -3.88 15.63
C LEU A 96 14.81 -5.21 15.05
N GLY A 97 14.39 -5.55 13.82
CA GLY A 97 14.79 -6.79 13.18
C GLY A 97 16.27 -6.82 12.82
N ARG A 98 16.81 -5.71 12.30
CA ARG A 98 18.25 -5.55 12.02
C ARG A 98 19.09 -5.68 13.29
N LEU A 99 18.67 -5.01 14.37
CA LEU A 99 19.37 -5.11 15.66
C LEU A 99 19.31 -6.53 16.23
N THR A 100 18.13 -7.17 16.20
CA THR A 100 17.95 -8.56 16.64
C THR A 100 18.78 -9.53 15.79
N GLY A 101 18.73 -9.37 14.45
CA GLY A 101 19.51 -10.20 13.52
C GLY A 101 21.00 -10.07 13.74
N LYS A 102 21.51 -8.84 13.97
CA LYS A 102 22.93 -8.60 14.29
C LYS A 102 23.35 -9.28 15.58
N LEU A 103 22.54 -9.21 16.63
CA LEU A 103 22.85 -9.82 17.94
C LEU A 103 22.79 -11.36 17.93
N LEU A 104 22.00 -11.95 17.03
CA LEU A 104 21.84 -13.39 16.90
C LEU A 104 22.63 -13.99 15.74
N SER A 105 23.30 -13.17 14.92
CA SER A 105 23.90 -13.59 13.64
C SER A 105 22.88 -14.25 12.71
N LEU A 106 21.60 -13.78 12.77
CA LEU A 106 20.52 -14.23 11.91
C LEU A 106 20.39 -13.31 10.69
N PRO A 107 20.20 -13.87 9.49
CA PRO A 107 19.88 -13.07 8.32
C PRO A 107 18.58 -12.29 8.53
N ASN A 108 18.56 -11.08 8.03
CA ASN A 108 17.39 -10.24 8.10
C ASN A 108 17.15 -9.51 6.76
N LEU A 109 15.88 -9.39 6.42
CA LEU A 109 15.36 -8.72 5.24
C LEU A 109 14.49 -7.54 5.65
N SER A 110 14.39 -6.55 4.78
CA SER A 110 13.39 -5.48 4.91
C SER A 110 12.66 -5.28 3.59
N THR A 111 11.31 -5.16 3.63
CA THR A 111 10.52 -4.67 2.49
C THR A 111 10.21 -3.20 2.68
N ILE A 112 10.57 -2.38 1.68
CA ILE A 112 10.24 -0.97 1.58
C ILE A 112 8.96 -0.84 0.77
N HIS A 113 7.85 -0.47 1.46
CA HIS A 113 6.52 -0.27 0.87
C HIS A 113 6.29 1.17 0.42
N SER A 114 6.95 2.12 1.06
CA SER A 114 6.97 3.56 0.80
C SER A 114 8.31 4.12 1.24
N TRP A 115 8.68 5.30 0.73
CA TRP A 115 9.92 5.91 1.20
C TRP A 115 9.71 6.42 2.64
N PRO A 116 10.58 6.07 3.60
CA PRO A 116 10.35 6.31 5.03
C PRO A 116 10.05 7.78 5.40
N GLU A 117 10.57 8.72 4.63
CA GLU A 117 10.34 10.15 4.84
C GLU A 117 8.86 10.55 4.72
N PHE A 118 8.12 9.87 3.84
CA PHE A 118 6.69 10.15 3.57
C PHE A 118 5.71 9.41 4.50
N ASP A 119 6.21 8.51 5.35
CA ASP A 119 5.35 7.78 6.29
C ASP A 119 4.89 8.63 7.48
N TYR A 120 5.50 9.80 7.67
CA TYR A 120 5.24 10.68 8.80
C TYR A 120 4.67 12.02 8.35
N THR A 121 3.70 12.54 9.10
CA THR A 121 3.17 13.90 8.90
C THR A 121 4.16 14.98 9.32
N SER A 122 5.08 14.66 10.23
CA SER A 122 6.10 15.59 10.73
C SER A 122 7.42 15.40 9.97
N VAL A 123 7.89 16.44 9.30
CA VAL A 123 9.11 16.44 8.47
C VAL A 123 10.35 15.97 9.25
N TRP A 124 10.53 16.43 10.50
CA TRP A 124 11.69 16.02 11.30
C TRP A 124 11.65 14.54 11.69
N LYS A 125 10.44 13.97 11.95
CA LYS A 125 10.28 12.53 12.22
C LYS A 125 10.59 11.72 10.98
N GLY A 126 10.15 12.18 9.81
CA GLY A 126 10.47 11.56 8.52
C GLY A 126 11.98 11.53 8.25
N ARG A 127 12.66 12.68 8.43
CA ARG A 127 14.12 12.77 8.30
C ARG A 127 14.88 11.88 9.28
N LEU A 128 14.41 11.79 10.53
CA LEU A 128 15.01 10.90 11.52
C LEU A 128 14.81 9.43 11.13
N ALA A 129 13.63 9.06 10.65
CA ALA A 129 13.35 7.71 10.17
C ALA A 129 14.26 7.33 8.99
N LEU A 130 14.42 8.25 8.03
CA LEU A 130 15.32 8.06 6.89
C LEU A 130 16.79 7.93 7.33
N PHE A 131 17.24 8.76 8.25
CA PHE A 131 18.59 8.67 8.81
C PHE A 131 18.86 7.32 9.48
N LEU A 132 17.91 6.84 10.30
CA LEU A 132 18.03 5.54 10.97
C LEU A 132 17.99 4.39 9.96
N GLU A 133 17.12 4.48 8.95
CA GLU A 133 17.08 3.52 7.85
C GLU A 133 18.45 3.40 7.19
N GLN A 134 19.04 4.53 6.76
CA GLN A 134 20.35 4.55 6.12
C GLN A 134 21.48 4.05 7.02
N LYS A 135 21.46 4.36 8.33
CA LYS A 135 22.50 3.94 9.28
C LYS A 135 22.43 2.46 9.64
N THR A 136 21.25 1.88 9.67
CA THR A 136 21.06 0.46 10.01
C THR A 136 20.98 -0.46 8.80
N GLN A 137 20.80 0.08 7.60
CA GLN A 137 20.76 -0.66 6.35
C GLN A 137 21.96 -1.59 6.12
N PRO A 138 23.22 -1.24 6.47
CA PRO A 138 24.36 -2.13 6.38
C PRO A 138 24.25 -3.43 7.23
N TRP A 139 23.30 -3.49 8.15
CA TRP A 139 23.03 -4.70 8.94
C TRP A 139 22.00 -5.63 8.30
N SER A 140 21.43 -5.23 7.13
CA SER A 140 20.51 -6.06 6.38
C SER A 140 21.24 -7.07 5.51
N SER A 141 20.75 -8.30 5.47
CA SER A 141 21.17 -9.33 4.52
C SER A 141 20.61 -9.07 3.11
N GLY A 142 19.49 -8.34 3.03
CA GLY A 142 18.86 -7.94 1.77
C GLY A 142 17.70 -6.97 1.94
N ILE A 143 17.31 -6.31 0.86
CA ILE A 143 16.16 -5.40 0.82
C ILE A 143 15.28 -5.75 -0.38
N ILE A 144 13.98 -5.81 -0.14
CA ILE A 144 12.94 -5.88 -1.16
C ILE A 144 12.35 -4.48 -1.33
N THR A 145 12.19 -4.02 -2.55
CA THR A 145 11.40 -2.84 -2.90
C THR A 145 10.17 -3.26 -3.68
N VAL A 146 9.04 -2.59 -3.47
CA VAL A 146 7.78 -2.95 -4.15
C VAL A 146 7.63 -2.33 -5.53
N SER A 147 8.62 -1.52 -5.96
CA SER A 147 8.71 -0.90 -7.29
C SER A 147 10.16 -0.58 -7.66
N ASP A 148 10.44 -0.45 -8.95
CA ASP A 148 11.75 -0.06 -9.46
C ASP A 148 12.07 1.41 -9.15
N ALA A 149 11.06 2.27 -9.02
CA ALA A 149 11.22 3.64 -8.55
C ALA A 149 11.81 3.66 -7.13
N LEU A 150 11.28 2.84 -6.21
CA LEU A 150 11.85 2.69 -4.88
C LEU A 150 13.25 2.06 -4.90
N GLN A 151 13.48 1.10 -5.79
CA GLN A 151 14.79 0.48 -5.99
C GLN A 151 15.85 1.51 -6.45
N THR A 152 15.49 2.36 -7.40
CA THR A 152 16.33 3.44 -7.90
C THR A 152 16.65 4.45 -6.79
N THR A 153 15.63 4.86 -6.02
CA THR A 153 15.82 5.76 -4.87
C THR A 153 16.72 5.13 -3.81
N LEU A 154 16.54 3.84 -3.52
CA LEU A 154 17.39 3.10 -2.60
C LEU A 154 18.84 3.11 -3.03
N ARG A 155 19.11 2.80 -4.31
CA ARG A 155 20.47 2.75 -4.86
C ARG A 155 21.15 4.11 -4.91
N SER A 156 20.43 5.17 -5.24
CA SER A 156 20.97 6.54 -5.24
C SER A 156 21.32 7.06 -3.84
N GLY A 157 20.63 6.56 -2.81
CA GLY A 157 20.87 6.92 -1.40
C GLY A 157 21.93 6.07 -0.70
N THR A 158 22.39 4.96 -1.29
CA THR A 158 23.42 4.10 -0.69
C THR A 158 24.83 4.54 -1.10
N LYS A 159 25.76 4.52 -0.16
CA LYS A 159 27.17 4.75 -0.49
C LYS A 159 27.68 3.57 -1.35
N PRO A 160 28.48 3.83 -2.41
CA PRO A 160 28.97 2.81 -3.34
C PRO A 160 29.80 1.67 -2.70
N SER A 161 30.26 1.86 -1.48
CA SER A 161 31.15 0.93 -0.77
C SER A 161 30.44 -0.26 -0.11
N PHE A 162 29.09 -0.39 -0.21
CA PHE A 162 28.36 -1.47 0.42
C PHE A 162 27.54 -2.25 -0.64
N PRO A 163 27.90 -3.53 -0.92
CA PRO A 163 27.13 -4.37 -1.83
C PRO A 163 25.83 -4.80 -1.17
N LEU A 164 24.83 -3.93 -1.21
CA LEU A 164 23.49 -4.25 -0.69
C LEU A 164 22.77 -5.15 -1.69
N ARG A 165 22.42 -6.36 -1.27
CA ARG A 165 21.51 -7.21 -2.03
C ARG A 165 20.13 -6.57 -2.02
N SER A 166 19.64 -6.17 -3.18
CA SER A 166 18.31 -5.58 -3.30
C SER A 166 17.60 -6.08 -4.55
N LYS A 167 16.30 -6.34 -4.41
CA LYS A 167 15.46 -6.88 -5.47
C LYS A 167 14.11 -6.18 -5.48
N THR A 168 13.65 -5.80 -6.66
CA THR A 168 12.25 -5.37 -6.82
C THR A 168 11.37 -6.61 -6.88
N ILE A 169 10.37 -6.66 -5.99
CA ILE A 169 9.32 -7.68 -6.00
C ILE A 169 7.99 -6.94 -5.91
N TYR A 170 7.29 -6.90 -7.03
CA TYR A 170 5.99 -6.24 -7.10
C TYR A 170 4.96 -6.93 -6.23
N ASN A 171 4.08 -6.15 -5.61
CA ASN A 171 2.99 -6.69 -4.82
C ASN A 171 1.98 -7.42 -5.71
N GLY A 172 1.44 -8.51 -5.20
CA GLY A 172 0.30 -9.21 -5.80
C GLY A 172 -1.01 -8.90 -5.07
N ILE A 173 -2.10 -8.91 -5.82
CA ILE A 173 -3.46 -8.80 -5.27
C ILE A 173 -4.26 -10.08 -5.52
N PRO A 174 -5.28 -10.36 -4.69
CA PRO A 174 -6.23 -11.43 -4.96
C PRO A 174 -6.97 -11.17 -6.27
N GLN A 175 -7.45 -12.23 -6.90
CA GLN A 175 -8.46 -12.10 -7.94
C GLN A 175 -9.80 -11.89 -7.24
N TYR A 176 -10.36 -10.68 -7.39
CA TYR A 176 -11.66 -10.33 -6.84
C TYR A 176 -12.77 -10.71 -7.82
N ASP A 177 -13.89 -11.17 -7.30
CA ASP A 177 -15.07 -11.48 -8.10
C ASP A 177 -15.94 -10.22 -8.27
N PHE A 178 -16.04 -9.76 -9.50
CA PHE A 178 -16.89 -8.65 -9.94
C PHE A 178 -18.00 -9.12 -10.88
N SER A 179 -18.36 -10.39 -10.87
CA SER A 179 -19.45 -10.93 -11.71
C SER A 179 -20.79 -10.22 -11.47
N GLU A 180 -21.04 -9.80 -10.23
CA GLU A 180 -22.22 -9.05 -9.82
C GLU A 180 -21.99 -7.52 -9.80
N HIS A 181 -21.17 -6.99 -10.70
CA HIS A 181 -20.77 -5.57 -10.73
C HIS A 181 -21.96 -4.60 -10.58
N GLN A 182 -23.07 -4.81 -11.31
CA GLN A 182 -24.23 -3.93 -11.25
C GLN A 182 -24.97 -4.00 -9.92
N ILE A 183 -25.03 -5.16 -9.30
CA ILE A 183 -25.65 -5.35 -7.98
C ILE A 183 -24.77 -4.65 -6.93
N MET A 184 -23.45 -4.83 -6.99
CA MET A 184 -22.52 -4.16 -6.09
C MET A 184 -22.62 -2.63 -6.23
N ARG A 185 -22.70 -2.11 -7.48
CA ARG A 185 -22.87 -0.70 -7.77
C ARG A 185 -24.14 -0.13 -7.15
N SER A 186 -25.28 -0.75 -7.44
CA SER A 186 -26.58 -0.26 -6.95
C SER A 186 -26.69 -0.36 -5.42
N SER A 187 -26.29 -1.48 -4.83
CA SER A 187 -26.34 -1.68 -3.38
C SER A 187 -25.45 -0.68 -2.64
N PHE A 188 -24.22 -0.45 -3.11
CA PHE A 188 -23.32 0.51 -2.46
C PHE A 188 -23.85 1.94 -2.57
N ARG A 189 -24.31 2.34 -3.77
CA ARG A 189 -24.91 3.67 -3.96
C ARG A 189 -26.13 3.88 -3.10
N GLN A 190 -27.02 2.90 -3.00
CA GLN A 190 -28.19 2.94 -2.14
C GLN A 190 -27.81 3.09 -0.66
N GLN A 191 -26.87 2.27 -0.19
CA GLN A 191 -26.37 2.32 1.20
C GLN A 191 -25.89 3.71 1.61
N TRP A 192 -25.27 4.42 0.68
CA TRP A 192 -24.65 5.73 0.95
C TRP A 192 -25.45 6.93 0.40
N GLY A 193 -26.68 6.72 -0.05
CA GLY A 193 -27.57 7.79 -0.55
C GLY A 193 -27.07 8.45 -1.84
N ILE A 194 -26.23 7.75 -2.64
CA ILE A 194 -25.72 8.24 -3.92
C ILE A 194 -26.76 7.92 -5.00
N LYS A 195 -27.24 8.93 -5.69
CA LYS A 195 -28.26 8.76 -6.75
C LYS A 195 -27.68 7.98 -7.95
N SER A 196 -28.52 7.19 -8.61
CA SER A 196 -28.12 6.42 -9.79
C SER A 196 -27.66 7.30 -10.95
N THR A 197 -28.19 8.52 -11.05
CA THR A 197 -27.86 9.51 -12.09
C THR A 197 -26.54 10.24 -11.84
N GLN A 198 -26.02 10.25 -10.61
CA GLN A 198 -24.80 10.97 -10.29
C GLN A 198 -23.57 10.34 -10.94
N LYS A 199 -22.69 11.19 -11.48
CA LYS A 199 -21.33 10.82 -11.88
C LYS A 199 -20.46 10.76 -10.61
N VAL A 200 -19.87 9.61 -10.33
CA VAL A 200 -19.09 9.38 -9.09
C VAL A 200 -17.61 9.30 -9.42
N ILE A 201 -16.85 10.26 -8.92
CA ILE A 201 -15.38 10.16 -8.89
C ILE A 201 -14.99 9.71 -7.47
N GLY A 202 -14.30 8.58 -7.35
CA GLY A 202 -13.98 8.00 -6.06
C GLY A 202 -12.49 7.80 -5.82
N THR A 203 -12.12 7.76 -4.55
CA THR A 203 -10.77 7.40 -4.10
C THR A 203 -10.84 6.47 -2.90
N ILE A 204 -9.86 5.57 -2.78
CA ILE A 204 -9.72 4.64 -1.65
C ILE A 204 -8.32 4.80 -1.05
N GLY A 205 -8.25 5.05 0.25
CA GLY A 205 -6.97 5.12 0.94
C GLY A 205 -7.02 5.90 2.24
N ARG A 206 -5.93 5.84 2.99
CA ARG A 206 -5.77 6.61 4.22
C ARG A 206 -5.82 8.11 3.93
N LEU A 207 -6.57 8.89 4.74
CA LEU A 207 -6.63 10.35 4.61
C LEU A 207 -5.37 10.99 5.20
N HIS A 208 -4.33 11.06 4.37
CA HIS A 208 -3.00 11.49 4.75
C HIS A 208 -2.42 12.42 3.67
N PRO A 209 -1.59 13.42 4.00
CA PRO A 209 -1.04 14.36 3.02
C PRO A 209 -0.41 13.70 1.79
N VAL A 210 0.33 12.59 2.00
CA VAL A 210 0.97 11.84 0.91
C VAL A 210 -0.01 11.27 -0.12
N LYS A 211 -1.28 11.04 0.27
CA LYS A 211 -2.33 10.52 -0.63
C LYS A 211 -3.05 11.59 -1.44
N GLY A 212 -2.82 12.87 -1.14
CA GLY A 212 -3.21 13.99 -1.98
C GLY A 212 -4.71 14.21 -2.17
N GLN A 213 -5.58 13.69 -1.27
CA GLN A 213 -7.03 13.83 -1.43
C GLN A 213 -7.51 15.28 -1.48
N ILE A 214 -6.72 16.22 -0.95
CA ILE A 214 -7.04 17.65 -1.05
C ILE A 214 -7.03 18.11 -2.53
N TYR A 215 -6.05 17.66 -3.34
CA TYR A 215 -6.00 17.99 -4.77
C TYR A 215 -7.18 17.40 -5.53
N LEU A 216 -7.69 16.23 -5.10
CA LEU A 216 -8.92 15.69 -5.67
C LEU A 216 -10.13 16.53 -5.30
N ALA A 217 -10.24 16.98 -4.04
CA ALA A 217 -11.32 17.88 -3.63
C ALA A 217 -11.31 19.20 -4.41
N GLU A 218 -10.14 19.79 -4.67
CA GLU A 218 -9.99 20.97 -5.52
C GLU A 218 -10.37 20.70 -6.97
N ALA A 219 -9.95 19.56 -7.53
CA ALA A 219 -10.32 19.14 -8.88
C ALA A 219 -11.85 18.96 -9.00
N ILE A 220 -12.49 18.33 -8.03
CA ILE A 220 -13.94 18.16 -7.98
C ILE A 220 -14.67 19.51 -7.89
N LYS A 221 -14.15 20.48 -7.12
CA LYS A 221 -14.69 21.84 -7.08
C LYS A 221 -14.74 22.47 -8.48
N ALA A 222 -13.65 22.37 -9.24
CA ALA A 222 -13.59 22.88 -10.61
C ALA A 222 -14.56 22.15 -11.54
N LEU A 223 -14.62 20.82 -11.46
CA LEU A 223 -15.51 19.99 -12.27
C LEU A 223 -16.99 20.20 -11.94
N SER A 224 -17.36 20.52 -10.71
CA SER A 224 -18.74 20.78 -10.28
C SER A 224 -19.33 22.03 -10.94
N GLN A 225 -18.51 22.91 -11.51
CA GLN A 225 -18.98 24.04 -12.31
C GLN A 225 -19.50 23.60 -13.70
N VAL A 226 -19.08 22.42 -14.17
CA VAL A 226 -19.42 21.86 -15.49
C VAL A 226 -20.43 20.72 -15.38
N TYR A 227 -20.33 19.91 -14.31
CA TYR A 227 -21.16 18.73 -14.10
C TYR A 227 -22.01 18.89 -12.82
N ALA A 228 -23.30 19.21 -12.99
CA ALA A 228 -24.23 19.47 -11.88
C ALA A 228 -24.44 18.22 -10.97
N ASP A 229 -24.39 17.03 -11.56
CA ASP A 229 -24.64 15.75 -10.85
C ASP A 229 -23.34 15.02 -10.44
N LEU A 230 -22.27 15.76 -10.21
CA LEU A 230 -20.99 15.18 -9.76
C LEU A 230 -21.01 14.86 -8.26
N HIS A 231 -20.47 13.70 -7.89
CA HIS A 231 -20.34 13.26 -6.50
C HIS A 231 -18.94 12.74 -6.20
N LEU A 232 -18.34 13.18 -5.10
CA LEU A 232 -17.05 12.69 -4.63
C LEU A 232 -17.24 11.58 -3.58
N LEU A 233 -16.72 10.40 -3.87
CA LEU A 233 -16.73 9.26 -2.95
C LEU A 233 -15.34 9.01 -2.37
N ILE A 234 -15.18 9.20 -1.06
CA ILE A 234 -13.91 8.96 -0.35
C ILE A 234 -14.09 7.77 0.59
N ILE A 235 -13.31 6.70 0.35
CA ILE A 235 -13.30 5.50 1.19
C ILE A 235 -12.01 5.45 1.97
N GLY A 236 -12.10 5.65 3.25
CA GLY A 236 -10.97 5.67 4.16
C GLY A 236 -11.11 6.66 5.30
N ASP A 237 -10.18 6.57 6.23
CA ASP A 237 -10.09 7.46 7.39
C ASP A 237 -8.65 7.95 7.57
N GLY A 238 -8.46 8.96 8.41
CA GLY A 238 -7.13 9.47 8.71
C GLY A 238 -7.13 10.90 9.23
N PRO A 239 -5.94 11.44 9.51
CA PRO A 239 -5.80 12.75 10.15
C PRO A 239 -6.38 13.91 9.35
N LEU A 240 -6.51 13.81 8.02
CA LEU A 240 -7.07 14.87 7.16
C LEU A 240 -8.60 14.86 7.07
N ARG A 241 -9.30 13.94 7.75
CA ARG A 241 -10.76 13.82 7.61
C ARG A 241 -11.51 15.13 7.84
N SER A 242 -11.25 15.78 8.97
CA SER A 242 -11.94 17.04 9.33
C SER A 242 -11.62 18.18 8.37
N GLU A 243 -10.38 18.28 7.93
CA GLU A 243 -9.95 19.29 6.96
C GLU A 243 -10.66 19.11 5.61
N LEU A 244 -10.69 17.88 5.10
CA LEU A 244 -11.41 17.54 3.86
C LEU A 244 -12.91 17.81 3.98
N GLN A 245 -13.55 17.40 5.08
CA GLN A 245 -14.98 17.66 5.31
C GLN A 245 -15.28 19.15 5.31
N ASN A 246 -14.47 19.96 6.02
CA ASN A 246 -14.62 21.41 6.06
C ASN A 246 -14.49 22.04 4.67
N TYR A 247 -13.46 21.62 3.92
CA TYR A 247 -13.24 22.11 2.55
C TYR A 247 -14.42 21.78 1.62
N LEU A 248 -14.88 20.54 1.62
CA LEU A 248 -15.95 20.06 0.76
C LEU A 248 -17.28 20.77 1.08
N THR A 249 -17.60 20.91 2.36
CA THR A 249 -18.82 21.60 2.84
C THR A 249 -18.78 23.09 2.50
N ALA A 250 -17.67 23.78 2.75
CA ALA A 250 -17.52 25.21 2.46
C ALA A 250 -17.64 25.53 0.96
N ASN A 251 -17.33 24.57 0.08
CA ASN A 251 -17.43 24.72 -1.37
C ASN A 251 -18.69 24.10 -1.98
N ASN A 252 -19.69 23.68 -1.17
CA ASN A 252 -20.95 23.07 -1.59
C ASN A 252 -20.77 21.85 -2.52
N ILE A 253 -19.72 21.06 -2.32
CA ILE A 253 -19.44 19.85 -3.09
C ILE A 253 -20.31 18.71 -2.55
N SER A 254 -20.94 17.94 -3.45
CA SER A 254 -21.64 16.70 -3.09
C SER A 254 -20.62 15.62 -2.81
N TYR A 255 -20.61 15.05 -1.58
CA TYR A 255 -19.62 14.06 -1.20
C TYR A 255 -20.12 13.01 -0.19
N THR A 256 -19.41 11.90 -0.16
CA THR A 256 -19.52 10.86 0.89
C THR A 256 -18.11 10.49 1.39
N ILE A 257 -17.88 10.50 2.70
CA ILE A 257 -16.67 9.97 3.34
C ILE A 257 -17.11 8.81 4.25
N THR A 258 -16.80 7.58 3.85
CA THR A 258 -17.28 6.38 4.56
C THR A 258 -16.56 6.11 5.87
N GLY A 259 -15.34 6.66 6.07
CA GLY A 259 -14.41 6.17 7.06
C GLY A 259 -13.78 4.83 6.62
N TYR A 260 -13.18 4.12 7.58
CA TYR A 260 -12.66 2.78 7.30
C TYR A 260 -13.77 1.83 6.85
N TYR A 261 -13.62 1.26 5.66
CA TYR A 261 -14.58 0.34 5.07
C TYR A 261 -13.90 -1.01 4.79
N PRO A 262 -14.31 -2.09 5.48
CA PRO A 262 -13.77 -3.42 5.22
C PRO A 262 -14.06 -3.86 3.77
N ALA A 263 -13.07 -4.50 3.12
CA ALA A 263 -13.18 -4.90 1.72
C ALA A 263 -13.56 -3.73 0.78
N ALA A 264 -12.82 -2.63 0.88
CA ALA A 264 -13.06 -1.38 0.14
C ALA A 264 -13.15 -1.58 -1.39
N TRP A 265 -12.53 -2.62 -1.94
CA TRP A 265 -12.66 -3.02 -3.34
C TRP A 265 -14.12 -3.20 -3.80
N ARG A 266 -15.03 -3.60 -2.88
CA ARG A 266 -16.47 -3.74 -3.19
C ARG A 266 -17.17 -2.43 -3.53
N ALA A 267 -16.57 -1.31 -3.19
CA ALA A 267 -17.09 0.01 -3.52
C ALA A 267 -16.67 0.50 -4.90
N LEU A 268 -15.66 -0.10 -5.51
CA LEU A 268 -15.15 0.30 -6.81
C LEU A 268 -16.25 0.32 -7.90
N PRO A 269 -17.15 -0.67 -7.99
CA PRO A 269 -18.25 -0.63 -8.96
C PRO A 269 -19.18 0.59 -8.82
N ALA A 270 -19.24 1.24 -7.64
CA ALA A 270 -20.06 2.43 -7.44
C ALA A 270 -19.48 3.68 -8.13
N MET A 271 -18.21 3.66 -8.51
CA MET A 271 -17.48 4.78 -9.12
C MET A 271 -17.58 4.75 -10.65
N ASP A 272 -17.59 5.91 -11.27
CA ASP A 272 -17.44 6.09 -12.71
C ASP A 272 -15.99 6.39 -13.09
N ILE A 273 -15.22 6.95 -12.14
CA ILE A 273 -13.77 7.13 -12.20
C ILE A 273 -13.19 6.80 -10.85
N PHE A 274 -12.12 6.01 -10.82
CA PHE A 274 -11.24 5.88 -9.67
C PHE A 274 -10.07 6.83 -9.80
N ALA A 275 -9.88 7.72 -8.81
CA ALA A 275 -8.80 8.69 -8.78
C ALA A 275 -7.82 8.40 -7.65
N LEU A 276 -6.51 8.29 -7.96
CA LEU A 276 -5.43 8.17 -6.96
C LEU A 276 -4.47 9.35 -7.08
N PRO A 277 -4.75 10.47 -6.37
CA PRO A 277 -4.00 11.72 -6.48
C PRO A 277 -2.74 11.76 -5.62
N SER A 278 -2.10 10.61 -5.37
CA SER A 278 -0.96 10.49 -4.44
C SER A 278 0.18 11.43 -4.82
N VAL A 279 0.76 12.09 -3.82
CA VAL A 279 1.99 12.88 -3.96
C VAL A 279 3.21 11.95 -4.05
N SER A 280 3.16 10.85 -3.31
CA SER A 280 4.15 9.77 -3.38
C SER A 280 3.44 8.42 -3.18
N GLU A 281 3.86 7.42 -3.95
CA GLU A 281 3.27 6.08 -3.90
C GLU A 281 4.34 5.01 -4.10
N GLY A 282 4.30 3.95 -3.28
CA GLY A 282 5.18 2.83 -3.48
C GLY A 282 4.84 2.03 -4.73
N MET A 283 3.59 1.57 -4.82
CA MET A 283 3.08 0.82 -5.98
C MET A 283 1.61 1.15 -6.28
N GLY A 284 0.76 1.36 -5.24
CA GLY A 284 -0.66 1.66 -5.44
C GLY A 284 -1.52 0.43 -5.69
N LEU A 285 -1.58 -0.51 -4.73
CA LEU A 285 -2.38 -1.75 -4.85
C LEU A 285 -3.82 -1.52 -5.27
N VAL A 286 -4.43 -0.44 -4.77
CA VAL A 286 -5.82 -0.08 -5.08
C VAL A 286 -6.05 0.23 -6.56
N LEU A 287 -5.01 0.62 -7.30
CA LEU A 287 -5.07 0.81 -8.76
C LEU A 287 -5.30 -0.52 -9.48
N LEU A 288 -4.64 -1.58 -9.02
CA LEU A 288 -4.85 -2.93 -9.55
C LEU A 288 -6.26 -3.45 -9.21
N GLU A 289 -6.77 -3.11 -8.01
CA GLU A 289 -8.15 -3.43 -7.61
C GLU A 289 -9.16 -2.69 -8.52
N ALA A 290 -8.94 -1.41 -8.78
CA ALA A 290 -9.77 -0.61 -9.69
C ALA A 290 -9.73 -1.15 -11.13
N ALA A 291 -8.57 -1.59 -11.60
CA ALA A 291 -8.40 -2.23 -12.89
C ALA A 291 -9.18 -3.56 -12.98
N GLN A 292 -9.15 -4.40 -11.93
CA GLN A 292 -9.96 -5.63 -11.87
C GLN A 292 -11.47 -5.34 -11.87
N ALA A 293 -11.88 -4.27 -11.19
CA ALA A 293 -13.27 -3.82 -11.17
C ALA A 293 -13.71 -3.15 -12.49
N LYS A 294 -12.81 -3.03 -13.46
CA LYS A 294 -13.06 -2.35 -14.74
C LYS A 294 -13.59 -0.92 -14.54
N VAL A 295 -12.99 -0.18 -13.61
CA VAL A 295 -13.27 1.24 -13.38
C VAL A 295 -12.17 2.06 -14.04
N PRO A 296 -12.48 3.10 -14.85
CA PRO A 296 -11.50 4.00 -15.45
C PRO A 296 -10.62 4.64 -14.38
N ILE A 297 -9.32 4.73 -14.65
CA ILE A 297 -8.31 5.17 -13.68
C ILE A 297 -7.71 6.51 -14.08
N VAL A 298 -7.70 7.45 -13.12
CA VAL A 298 -6.87 8.66 -13.15
C VAL A 298 -5.92 8.60 -11.96
N ALA A 299 -4.61 8.73 -12.18
CA ALA A 299 -3.64 8.63 -11.11
C ALA A 299 -2.49 9.62 -11.28
N SER A 300 -1.82 9.97 -10.19
CA SER A 300 -0.61 10.78 -10.26
C SER A 300 0.55 10.02 -10.90
N ASN A 301 1.32 10.70 -11.74
CA ASN A 301 2.54 10.15 -12.33
C ASN A 301 3.70 10.21 -11.33
N THR A 302 3.68 9.32 -10.32
CA THR A 302 4.66 9.31 -9.21
C THR A 302 4.94 7.90 -8.70
N GLY A 303 6.15 7.70 -8.18
CA GLY A 303 6.58 6.44 -7.58
C GLY A 303 6.42 5.25 -8.53
N GLY A 304 5.87 4.15 -8.04
CA GLY A 304 5.62 2.93 -8.81
C GLY A 304 4.38 2.97 -9.72
N ILE A 305 3.58 4.06 -9.73
CA ILE A 305 2.37 4.15 -10.56
C ILE A 305 2.68 4.03 -12.06
N PRO A 306 3.69 4.74 -12.63
CA PRO A 306 4.07 4.60 -14.05
C PRO A 306 4.61 3.22 -14.44
N GLU A 307 4.96 2.39 -13.45
CA GLU A 307 5.39 1.00 -13.68
C GLU A 307 4.19 0.06 -13.88
N LEU A 308 3.02 0.45 -13.34
CA LEU A 308 1.77 -0.28 -13.53
C LEU A 308 1.08 0.09 -14.82
N PHE A 309 0.98 1.40 -15.09
CA PHE A 309 0.16 1.93 -16.18
C PHE A 309 0.88 3.02 -16.96
N ASN A 310 0.80 2.92 -18.27
CA ASN A 310 1.25 3.95 -19.20
C ASN A 310 0.14 4.98 -19.43
N HIS A 311 0.53 6.26 -19.47
CA HIS A 311 -0.41 7.35 -19.78
C HIS A 311 -1.10 7.12 -21.12
N ARG A 312 -2.44 7.30 -21.15
CA ARG A 312 -3.31 7.15 -22.34
C ARG A 312 -3.40 5.76 -22.94
N ARG A 313 -2.86 4.75 -22.26
CA ARG A 313 -2.96 3.34 -22.68
C ARG A 313 -3.76 2.50 -21.69
N GLU A 314 -3.43 2.56 -20.40
CA GLU A 314 -4.13 1.85 -19.32
C GLU A 314 -4.82 2.81 -18.34
N ALA A 315 -4.29 4.04 -18.19
CA ALA A 315 -4.82 5.06 -17.30
C ALA A 315 -4.53 6.46 -17.84
N LEU A 316 -5.19 7.49 -17.30
CA LEU A 316 -4.71 8.86 -17.46
C LEU A 316 -3.83 9.22 -16.25
N LEU A 317 -2.56 9.51 -16.54
CA LEU A 317 -1.61 9.93 -15.51
C LEU A 317 -1.50 11.45 -15.51
N CYS A 318 -1.66 12.07 -14.34
CA CYS A 318 -1.59 13.51 -14.13
C CYS A 318 -0.35 13.90 -13.31
N ARG A 319 0.02 15.18 -13.29
CA ARG A 319 1.11 15.68 -12.45
C ARG A 319 0.75 15.53 -10.97
N PRO A 320 1.67 15.05 -10.12
CA PRO A 320 1.46 14.97 -8.68
C PRO A 320 1.22 16.39 -8.09
N ALA A 321 0.38 16.46 -7.06
CA ALA A 321 0.03 17.70 -6.36
C ALA A 321 -0.50 18.82 -7.28
N ASP A 322 -1.21 18.45 -8.36
CA ASP A 322 -1.74 19.36 -9.36
C ASP A 322 -3.23 19.06 -9.60
N SER A 323 -4.09 19.86 -8.99
CA SER A 323 -5.55 19.72 -9.08
C SER A 323 -6.09 20.04 -10.48
N GLU A 324 -5.46 20.93 -11.23
CA GLU A 324 -5.87 21.28 -12.61
C GLU A 324 -5.59 20.12 -13.56
N SER A 325 -4.39 19.53 -13.48
CA SER A 325 -4.03 18.34 -14.26
C SER A 325 -4.96 17.16 -13.94
N LEU A 326 -5.30 16.97 -12.67
CA LEU A 326 -6.23 15.93 -12.22
C LEU A 326 -7.66 16.18 -12.74
N ALA A 327 -8.15 17.42 -12.67
CA ALA A 327 -9.46 17.80 -13.18
C ALA A 327 -9.55 17.59 -14.68
N ALA A 328 -8.52 17.99 -15.44
CA ALA A 328 -8.47 17.81 -16.89
C ALA A 328 -8.53 16.33 -17.28
N ALA A 329 -7.78 15.46 -16.59
CA ALA A 329 -7.82 14.02 -16.84
C ALA A 329 -9.17 13.39 -16.49
N CYS A 330 -9.79 13.77 -15.37
CA CYS A 330 -11.13 13.31 -15.02
C CYS A 330 -12.17 13.78 -16.06
N LYS A 331 -12.09 15.04 -16.49
CA LYS A 331 -12.97 15.60 -17.53
C LYS A 331 -12.85 14.81 -18.83
N GLU A 332 -11.64 14.51 -19.27
CA GLU A 332 -11.39 13.78 -20.51
C GLU A 332 -12.08 12.40 -20.50
N ILE A 333 -12.04 11.68 -19.36
CA ILE A 333 -12.73 10.39 -19.22
C ILE A 333 -14.25 10.56 -19.21
N LEU A 334 -14.77 11.58 -18.50
CA LEU A 334 -16.21 11.83 -18.42
C LEU A 334 -16.82 12.21 -19.78
N ASP A 335 -16.06 12.90 -20.63
CA ASP A 335 -16.51 13.36 -21.95
C ASP A 335 -16.27 12.34 -23.07
N ASN A 336 -15.41 11.33 -22.82
CA ASN A 336 -15.03 10.35 -23.84
C ASN A 336 -15.21 8.90 -23.34
N PRO A 337 -16.44 8.35 -23.43
CA PRO A 337 -16.73 6.97 -23.01
C PRO A 337 -15.92 5.91 -23.77
N ASP A 338 -15.58 6.14 -25.04
CA ASP A 338 -14.79 5.19 -25.84
C ASP A 338 -13.36 5.12 -25.32
N LEU A 339 -12.73 6.25 -25.00
CA LEU A 339 -11.44 6.29 -24.34
C LEU A 339 -11.49 5.57 -22.99
N ALA A 340 -12.51 5.87 -22.17
CA ALA A 340 -12.70 5.21 -20.87
C ALA A 340 -12.73 3.68 -21.01
N LYS A 341 -13.47 3.15 -21.99
CA LYS A 341 -13.58 1.72 -22.28
C LYS A 341 -12.25 1.10 -22.69
N VAL A 342 -11.49 1.76 -23.56
CA VAL A 342 -10.16 1.28 -24.02
C VAL A 342 -9.18 1.23 -22.85
N LEU A 343 -9.06 2.31 -22.08
CA LEU A 343 -8.19 2.38 -20.92
C LEU A 343 -8.53 1.28 -19.90
N THR A 344 -9.80 1.10 -19.63
CA THR A 344 -10.30 0.12 -18.65
C THR A 344 -9.96 -1.31 -19.06
N GLU A 345 -10.17 -1.69 -20.31
CA GLU A 345 -9.86 -3.03 -20.79
C GLU A 345 -8.35 -3.30 -20.75
N ASN A 346 -7.53 -2.33 -21.15
CA ASN A 346 -6.08 -2.44 -21.09
C ASN A 346 -5.58 -2.56 -19.65
N ALA A 347 -6.11 -1.75 -18.72
CA ALA A 347 -5.76 -1.80 -17.30
C ALA A 347 -6.13 -3.16 -16.68
N TRP A 348 -7.30 -3.70 -17.04
CA TRP A 348 -7.72 -5.04 -16.59
C TRP A 348 -6.74 -6.14 -17.04
N GLN A 349 -6.23 -6.09 -18.28
CA GLN A 349 -5.23 -7.06 -18.74
C GLN A 349 -3.93 -6.96 -17.92
N ILE A 350 -3.47 -5.74 -17.64
CA ILE A 350 -2.29 -5.52 -16.81
C ILE A 350 -2.48 -6.06 -15.40
N SER A 351 -3.65 -5.87 -14.78
CA SER A 351 -3.90 -6.32 -13.40
C SER A 351 -3.69 -7.82 -13.20
N LYS A 352 -3.88 -8.63 -14.24
CA LYS A 352 -3.67 -10.09 -14.21
C LYS A 352 -2.22 -10.51 -14.04
N LEU A 353 -1.27 -9.62 -14.31
CA LEU A 353 0.17 -9.89 -14.20
C LEU A 353 0.66 -9.80 -12.74
N PHE A 354 -0.12 -9.13 -11.87
CA PHE A 354 0.25 -8.86 -10.48
C PHE A 354 -0.46 -9.83 -9.52
N THR A 355 -0.08 -11.09 -9.59
CA THR A 355 -0.70 -12.16 -8.78
C THR A 355 0.02 -12.38 -7.46
N ILE A 356 -0.72 -12.83 -6.45
CA ILE A 356 -0.14 -13.23 -5.17
C ILE A 356 0.88 -14.36 -5.36
N ASP A 357 0.60 -15.33 -6.22
CA ASP A 357 1.48 -16.48 -6.46
C ASP A 357 2.86 -16.04 -6.96
N ARG A 358 2.90 -15.07 -7.90
CA ARG A 358 4.16 -14.50 -8.39
C ARG A 358 4.91 -13.79 -7.27
N MET A 359 4.25 -12.94 -6.49
CA MET A 359 4.85 -12.24 -5.36
C MET A 359 5.43 -13.22 -4.33
N VAL A 360 4.67 -14.26 -3.97
CA VAL A 360 5.10 -15.28 -3.00
C VAL A 360 6.27 -16.08 -3.53
N LYS A 361 6.24 -16.51 -4.80
CA LYS A 361 7.32 -17.23 -5.46
C LYS A 361 8.61 -16.41 -5.47
N ASP A 362 8.53 -15.14 -5.90
CA ASP A 362 9.70 -14.27 -6.00
C ASP A 362 10.27 -13.96 -4.60
N THR A 363 9.41 -13.77 -3.59
CA THR A 363 9.83 -13.57 -2.20
C THR A 363 10.50 -14.83 -1.63
N THR A 364 9.93 -16.01 -1.87
CA THR A 364 10.50 -17.30 -1.43
C THR A 364 11.86 -17.53 -2.06
N ASN A 365 12.00 -17.29 -3.36
CA ASN A 365 13.30 -17.41 -4.05
C ASN A 365 14.35 -16.50 -3.42
N PHE A 366 14.00 -15.25 -3.11
CA PHE A 366 14.93 -14.33 -2.49
C PHE A 366 15.31 -14.74 -1.06
N TYR A 367 14.38 -15.35 -0.29
CA TYR A 367 14.74 -15.96 1.00
C TYR A 367 15.77 -17.08 0.83
N LEU A 368 15.55 -17.98 -0.13
CA LEU A 368 16.47 -19.08 -0.39
C LEU A 368 17.87 -18.58 -0.80
N GLU A 369 17.94 -17.57 -1.68
CA GLU A 369 19.20 -16.91 -2.06
C GLU A 369 19.96 -16.40 -0.82
N ILE A 370 19.29 -15.81 0.17
CA ILE A 370 19.90 -15.28 1.39
C ILE A 370 20.30 -16.39 2.37
N LEU A 371 19.46 -17.44 2.50
CA LEU A 371 19.69 -18.53 3.43
C LEU A 371 20.78 -19.49 2.97
N THR A 372 20.96 -19.67 1.66
CA THR A 372 21.99 -20.57 1.09
C THR A 372 23.38 -19.94 1.00
N ASP A 373 23.47 -18.61 0.93
CA ASP A 373 24.74 -17.89 0.86
C ASP A 373 25.44 -17.69 2.24
N LYS A 374 25.15 -18.54 3.20
CA LYS A 374 25.90 -18.59 4.47
C LYS A 374 27.27 -19.30 4.34
N GLY A 375 27.80 -19.35 3.12
CA GLY A 375 29.13 -19.86 2.81
C GLY A 375 30.21 -18.76 2.86
#